data_d8011c0388c5c02b867d50c5606b3853
#
_entry.id   d8011c0388c5c02b867d50c5606b3853
#
_cell.length_a   1.000
_cell.length_b   1.000
_cell.length_c   1.000
_cell.angle_alpha   90.00
_cell.angle_beta   90.00
_cell.angle_gamma   90.00
#
_symmetry.space_group_name_H-M   'P 1'
#
loop_
_entity.id
_entity.type
_entity.pdbx_description
1 polymer ?
#
loop_
_entity_poly.entity_id
_entity_poly.type
_entity_poly.pdbx_seq_one_letter_code
_entity_poly.pdbx_strand_id
1 'polypeptide(L)'
;MMDIWQEPEDYSRIVHVSEDGTMQVRLTVNTFRGVEYLHLRKYYQSFEEDWLPTKDAVAMPLDLTNSYELFTGLVEILSLAESRDRVLEYFQDAFTATYNNS
;
A
#
# COMPACT_ATOMS: atom_id res chain seq x y z
N MET A 1 17.99 -18.93 -1.56
CA MET A 1 16.58 -18.68 -1.92
C MET A 1 16.27 -17.21 -1.71
N MET A 2 15.62 -16.59 -2.69
CA MET A 2 15.25 -15.18 -2.62
C MET A 2 14.09 -14.98 -1.65
N ASP A 3 14.20 -13.98 -0.76
CA ASP A 3 13.10 -13.60 0.10
C ASP A 3 12.03 -12.85 -0.71
N ILE A 4 10.77 -12.93 -0.27
CA ILE A 4 9.65 -12.30 -0.99
C ILE A 4 9.84 -10.79 -1.18
N TRP A 5 10.51 -10.11 -0.25
CA TRP A 5 10.75 -8.67 -0.35
C TRP A 5 11.71 -8.29 -1.48
N GLN A 6 12.45 -9.27 -2.02
CA GLN A 6 13.37 -9.09 -3.14
C GLN A 6 12.72 -9.35 -4.50
N GLU A 7 11.49 -9.87 -4.52
CA GLU A 7 10.79 -10.12 -5.77
C GLU A 7 10.39 -8.81 -6.44
N PRO A 8 10.38 -8.76 -7.79
CA PRO A 8 9.91 -7.57 -8.49
C PRO A 8 8.46 -7.23 -8.12
N GLU A 9 8.18 -5.95 -8.07
CA GLU A 9 6.84 -5.46 -7.75
C GLU A 9 5.95 -5.48 -9.00
N ASP A 10 4.77 -6.10 -8.87
CA ASP A 10 3.74 -6.05 -9.92
C ASP A 10 2.95 -4.75 -9.86
N TYR A 11 2.94 -4.10 -8.69
CA TYR A 11 2.25 -2.85 -8.42
C TYR A 11 2.96 -2.13 -7.29
N SER A 12 3.01 -0.80 -7.37
CA SER A 12 3.58 0.03 -6.31
C SER A 12 2.86 1.38 -6.24
N ARG A 13 2.52 1.79 -5.03
CA ARG A 13 1.89 3.09 -4.79
C ARG A 13 2.50 3.70 -3.53
N ILE A 14 2.97 4.95 -3.64
CA ILE A 14 3.48 5.68 -2.49
C ILE A 14 2.29 6.09 -1.62
N VAL A 15 2.32 5.69 -0.36
CA VAL A 15 1.28 6.02 0.62
C VAL A 15 1.69 7.19 1.48
N HIS A 16 2.99 7.26 1.83
CA HIS A 16 3.52 8.28 2.73
C HIS A 16 4.97 8.59 2.38
N VAL A 17 5.34 9.86 2.54
CA VAL A 17 6.74 10.32 2.41
C VAL A 17 7.10 11.02 3.71
N SER A 18 8.28 10.74 4.27
CA SER A 18 8.76 11.41 5.47
C SER A 18 9.01 12.89 5.22
N GLU A 19 9.03 13.69 6.29
CA GLU A 19 9.22 15.14 6.17
C GLU A 19 10.54 15.51 5.48
N ASP A 20 11.61 14.75 5.75
CA ASP A 20 12.92 15.00 5.13
C ASP A 20 13.04 14.43 3.72
N GLY A 21 12.02 13.72 3.24
CA GLY A 21 11.99 13.17 1.89
C GLY A 21 12.87 11.94 1.67
N THR A 22 13.45 11.35 2.73
CA THR A 22 14.39 10.25 2.60
C THR A 22 13.77 8.87 2.78
N MET A 23 12.54 8.81 3.30
CA MET A 23 11.83 7.56 3.55
C MET A 23 10.44 7.61 2.92
N GLN A 24 9.99 6.46 2.45
CA GLN A 24 8.64 6.29 1.92
C GLN A 24 8.00 5.04 2.52
N VAL A 25 6.67 5.06 2.62
CA VAL A 25 5.89 3.85 2.83
C VAL A 25 5.11 3.61 1.54
N ARG A 26 5.23 2.42 0.97
CA ARG A 26 4.55 2.05 -0.27
C ARG A 26 3.66 0.84 -0.05
N LEU A 27 2.54 0.86 -0.75
CA LEU A 27 1.68 -0.31 -0.91
C LEU A 27 2.13 -1.01 -2.18
N THR A 28 2.57 -2.25 -2.07
CA THR A 28 3.11 -3.01 -3.20
C THR A 28 2.47 -4.39 -3.31
N VAL A 29 2.50 -4.94 -4.51
CA VAL A 29 2.07 -6.32 -4.76
C VAL A 29 3.23 -7.06 -5.42
N ASN A 30 3.56 -8.21 -4.88
CA ASN A 30 4.58 -9.10 -5.41
C ASN A 30 4.01 -10.50 -5.55
N THR A 31 4.46 -11.23 -6.55
CA THR A 31 4.12 -12.64 -6.73
C THR A 31 5.30 -13.49 -6.28
N PHE A 32 5.03 -14.43 -5.39
CA PHE A 32 6.04 -15.35 -4.86
C PHE A 32 5.47 -16.77 -4.86
N ARG A 33 6.10 -17.66 -5.62
CA ARG A 33 5.67 -19.06 -5.76
C ARG A 33 4.20 -19.19 -6.17
N GLY A 34 3.78 -18.36 -7.12
CA GLY A 34 2.42 -18.39 -7.66
C GLY A 34 1.37 -17.73 -6.79
N VAL A 35 1.74 -17.12 -5.68
CA VAL A 35 0.82 -16.43 -4.78
C VAL A 35 1.13 -14.94 -4.80
N GLU A 36 0.09 -14.14 -4.96
CA GLU A 36 0.22 -12.69 -4.87
C GLU A 36 0.15 -12.24 -3.41
N TYR A 37 1.07 -11.36 -3.03
CA TYR A 37 1.14 -10.81 -1.68
C TYR A 37 1.01 -9.30 -1.72
N LEU A 38 0.20 -8.78 -0.81
CA LEU A 38 0.08 -7.35 -0.54
C LEU A 38 1.08 -7.00 0.56
N HIS A 39 1.89 -5.96 0.31
CA HIS A 39 2.85 -5.46 1.29
C HIS A 39 2.58 -4.00 1.59
N LEU A 40 2.76 -3.63 2.85
CA LEU A 40 2.97 -2.25 3.25
C LEU A 40 4.42 -2.17 3.71
N ARG A 41 5.28 -1.50 2.92
CA ARG A 41 6.73 -1.62 3.04
C ARG A 41 7.39 -0.25 3.11
N LYS A 42 8.42 -0.16 3.94
CA LYS A 42 9.28 1.03 3.97
C LYS A 42 10.35 0.94 2.88
N TYR A 43 10.59 2.09 2.25
CA TYR A 43 11.66 2.30 1.30
C TYR A 43 12.54 3.42 1.81
N TYR A 44 13.82 3.38 1.47
CA TYR A 44 14.74 4.47 1.79
C TYR A 44 15.45 4.93 0.52
N GLN A 45 15.87 6.19 0.52
CA GLN A 45 16.65 6.74 -0.57
C GLN A 45 18.13 6.50 -0.30
N SER A 46 18.80 5.85 -1.26
CA SER A 46 20.22 5.57 -1.16
C SER A 46 21.05 6.85 -1.42
N PHE A 47 22.34 6.73 -1.22
CA PHE A 47 23.27 7.83 -1.49
C PHE A 47 23.25 8.26 -2.97
N GLU A 48 22.95 7.33 -3.88
CA GLU A 48 22.80 7.58 -5.31
C GLU A 48 21.40 8.06 -5.70
N GLU A 49 20.57 8.38 -4.71
CA GLU A 49 19.20 8.85 -4.90
C GLU A 49 18.23 7.79 -5.47
N ASP A 50 18.61 6.50 -5.39
CA ASP A 50 17.72 5.40 -5.72
C ASP A 50 16.84 5.03 -4.53
N TRP A 51 15.60 4.67 -4.81
CA TRP A 51 14.69 4.17 -3.79
C TRP A 51 14.83 2.67 -3.66
N LEU A 52 15.18 2.21 -2.46
CA LEU A 52 15.44 0.81 -2.18
C LEU A 52 14.47 0.27 -1.12
N PRO A 53 13.93 -0.95 -1.33
CA PRO A 53 13.05 -1.56 -0.33
C PRO A 53 13.84 -2.00 0.90
N THR A 54 13.16 -2.02 2.04
CA THR A 54 13.68 -2.58 3.28
C THR A 54 12.92 -3.85 3.63
N LYS A 55 13.40 -4.60 4.61
CA LYS A 55 12.68 -5.75 5.16
C LYS A 55 11.56 -5.33 6.11
N ASP A 56 11.47 -4.06 6.41
CA ASP A 56 10.49 -3.51 7.33
C ASP A 56 9.14 -3.38 6.62
N ALA A 57 8.35 -4.44 6.70
CA ALA A 57 7.10 -4.57 5.97
C ALA A 57 6.11 -5.47 6.69
N VAL A 58 4.83 -5.22 6.42
CA VAL A 58 3.75 -6.14 6.72
C VAL A 58 3.30 -6.76 5.40
N ALA A 59 3.19 -8.08 5.37
CA ALA A 59 2.79 -8.82 4.17
C ALA A 59 1.62 -9.74 4.49
N MET A 60 0.71 -9.87 3.52
CA MET A 60 -0.40 -10.81 3.61
C MET A 60 -0.80 -11.26 2.21
N PRO A 61 -1.36 -12.46 2.05
CA PRO A 61 -1.89 -12.85 0.75
C PRO A 61 -2.91 -11.84 0.25
N LEU A 62 -2.82 -11.50 -1.05
CA LEU A 62 -3.78 -10.60 -1.68
C LEU A 62 -5.02 -11.36 -2.06
N ASP A 63 -6.09 -11.18 -1.29
CA ASP A 63 -7.40 -11.77 -1.55
C ASP A 63 -8.52 -10.81 -1.12
N LEU A 64 -9.75 -11.13 -1.49
CA LEU A 64 -10.89 -10.27 -1.16
C LEU A 64 -11.13 -10.14 0.33
N THR A 65 -10.93 -11.23 1.09
CA THR A 65 -11.18 -11.23 2.53
C THR A 65 -10.21 -10.31 3.27
N ASN A 66 -8.91 -10.46 3.02
CA ASN A 66 -7.90 -9.63 3.65
C ASN A 66 -8.05 -8.17 3.24
N SER A 67 -8.31 -7.92 1.96
CA SER A 67 -8.47 -6.56 1.44
C SER A 67 -9.71 -5.89 2.01
N TYR A 68 -10.81 -6.62 2.15
CA TYR A 68 -12.04 -6.11 2.75
C TYR A 68 -11.82 -5.72 4.21
N GLU A 69 -11.13 -6.56 4.98
CA GLU A 69 -10.86 -6.27 6.39
C GLU A 69 -9.96 -5.03 6.54
N LEU A 70 -8.92 -4.93 5.71
CA LEU A 70 -8.03 -3.77 5.73
C LEU A 70 -8.79 -2.49 5.36
N PHE A 71 -9.56 -2.53 4.30
CA PHE A 71 -10.36 -1.38 3.84
C PHE A 71 -11.38 -0.96 4.91
N THR A 72 -12.09 -1.94 5.48
CA THR A 72 -13.10 -1.70 6.51
C THR A 72 -12.47 -1.05 7.75
N GLY A 73 -11.32 -1.57 8.18
CA GLY A 73 -10.60 -1.01 9.31
C GLY A 73 -10.18 0.44 9.07
N LEU A 74 -9.70 0.75 7.88
CA LEU A 74 -9.34 2.13 7.52
C LEU A 74 -10.55 3.07 7.56
N VAL A 75 -11.68 2.63 7.02
CA VAL A 75 -12.92 3.42 7.05
C VAL A 75 -13.36 3.68 8.49
N GLU A 76 -13.33 2.65 9.33
CA GLU A 76 -13.71 2.78 10.74
C GLU A 76 -12.81 3.77 11.49
N ILE A 77 -11.50 3.64 11.33
CA ILE A 77 -10.52 4.53 11.99
C ILE A 77 -10.72 5.98 11.55
N LEU A 78 -10.86 6.20 10.26
CA LEU A 78 -11.05 7.54 9.72
C LEU A 78 -12.37 8.17 10.17
N SER A 79 -13.42 7.34 10.32
CA SER A 79 -14.73 7.82 10.78
C SER A 79 -14.73 8.27 12.24
N LEU A 80 -13.69 7.93 13.01
CA LEU A 80 -13.52 8.45 14.37
C LEU A 80 -12.92 9.86 14.37
N ALA A 81 -12.14 10.21 13.34
CA ALA A 81 -11.42 11.48 13.26
C ALA A 81 -12.09 12.50 12.34
N GLU A 82 -12.81 12.03 11.32
CA GLU A 82 -13.45 12.86 10.32
C GLU A 82 -14.95 12.60 10.26
N SER A 83 -15.70 13.51 9.65
CA SER A 83 -17.12 13.29 9.45
C SER A 83 -17.33 12.09 8.52
N ARG A 84 -18.39 11.34 8.80
CA ARG A 84 -18.79 10.17 8.01
C ARG A 84 -18.96 10.51 6.54
N ASP A 85 -19.55 11.65 6.24
CA ASP A 85 -19.81 12.09 4.87
C ASP A 85 -18.50 12.35 4.11
N ARG A 86 -17.50 12.94 4.77
CA ARG A 86 -16.17 13.17 4.14
C ARG A 86 -15.47 11.87 3.84
N VAL A 87 -15.49 10.91 4.75
CA VAL A 87 -14.87 9.60 4.54
C VAL A 87 -15.52 8.90 3.35
N LEU A 88 -16.84 8.88 3.32
CA LEU A 88 -17.59 8.27 2.23
C LEU A 88 -17.26 8.93 0.89
N GLU A 89 -17.23 10.26 0.84
CA GLU A 89 -16.92 11.02 -0.37
C GLU A 89 -15.53 10.67 -0.92
N TYR A 90 -14.51 10.68 -0.08
CA TYR A 90 -13.15 10.37 -0.50
C TYR A 90 -13.02 8.96 -1.07
N PHE A 91 -13.58 7.96 -0.39
CA PHE A 91 -13.48 6.58 -0.86
C PHE A 91 -14.33 6.34 -2.09
N GLN A 92 -15.49 6.99 -2.20
CA GLN A 92 -16.32 6.91 -3.40
C GLN A 92 -15.59 7.52 -4.60
N ASP A 93 -14.92 8.65 -4.42
CA ASP A 93 -14.12 9.28 -5.46
C ASP A 93 -13.00 8.36 -5.95
N ALA A 94 -12.35 7.65 -5.03
CA ALA A 94 -11.30 6.68 -5.39
C ALA A 94 -11.85 5.56 -6.26
N PHE A 95 -13.02 5.03 -5.93
CA PHE A 95 -13.69 4.03 -6.76
C PHE A 95 -14.03 4.57 -8.14
N THR A 96 -14.64 5.74 -8.18
CA THR A 96 -15.06 6.37 -9.43
C THR A 96 -13.87 6.62 -10.35
N ALA A 97 -12.78 7.18 -9.80
CA ALA A 97 -11.58 7.43 -10.57
C ALA A 97 -10.97 6.16 -11.13
N THR A 98 -10.93 5.08 -10.33
CA THR A 98 -10.37 3.80 -10.76
C THR A 98 -11.20 3.18 -11.89
N TYR A 99 -12.52 3.13 -11.74
CA TYR A 99 -13.38 2.50 -12.74
C TYR A 99 -13.49 3.34 -14.02
N ASN A 100 -13.42 4.65 -13.91
CA ASN A 100 -13.48 5.51 -15.11
C ASN A 100 -12.19 5.50 -15.92
N ASN A 101 -11.09 5.09 -15.32
CA ASN A 101 -9.79 5.00 -15.97
C ASN A 101 -9.42 3.59 -16.44
N SER A 102 -10.30 2.64 -16.25
CA SER A 102 -10.07 1.24 -16.66
C SER A 102 -10.37 1.00 -18.13
#